data_897d2c7976c5b312a2c222f0f45c4689
#
_entry.id   897d2c7976c5b312a2c222f0f45c4689
#
_cell.length_a   1.000
_cell.length_b   1.000
_cell.length_c   1.000
_cell.angle_alpha   90.00
_cell.angle_beta   90.00
_cell.angle_gamma   90.00
#
_symmetry.space_group_name_H-M   'P 1'
#
loop_
_entity.id
_entity.type
_entity.pdbx_description
1 polymer ?
#
loop_
_entity_poly.entity_id
_entity_poly.type
_entity_poly.pdbx_seq_one_letter_code
_entity_poly.pdbx_strand_id
1 'polypeptide(L)'
;MSHGPAMAWQHHALPGGLPLRVHGRHGPQVLAARLWLRGGSSADPPGQRGSSQLLAGLLTRGCGNLDAEALADLVEGCGAALRAEAGEDHLAISLKCASVDAEALVPLLLAMVRDPRLDDDQIDLERQLNLQTLQRQREDPFQLAHDQLREMLFGDGPYGHDPLGVEADLEAIGADQLMPQVARLGAAGAVLVLCGELAPGLLPALRADLEARPWHTRLPQAEPGPGARLGERLACLEQDTEQLVLMQGCATVPLSHPDGLALRLLQAHLGLGMSSRLFVAMREQRGLAYDVGVHMPARRGATPFVWHLSTSLERAAEATAALQQEWQRVLATPLSDEELALAKAKFRGQDAMGRQTCGQIADRMALVLSHGLPETHVSDCLARAEQLSAGDLLEAANRQLQQPRLSLCGPAQALEAAAGVWRDSAAA
;
A
#
# COMPACT_ATOMS: atom_id res chain seq x y z
N MET A 1 -34.53 -8.83 -2.83
CA MET A 1 -34.21 -7.40 -2.70
C MET A 1 -33.62 -6.96 -4.02
N SER A 2 -34.34 -6.18 -4.83
CA SER A 2 -33.84 -5.71 -6.11
C SER A 2 -32.70 -4.73 -5.85
N HIS A 3 -31.48 -5.08 -6.24
CA HIS A 3 -30.40 -4.11 -6.34
C HIS A 3 -30.81 -3.08 -7.40
N GLY A 4 -31.15 -1.86 -6.97
CA GLY A 4 -31.31 -0.75 -7.90
C GLY A 4 -30.03 -0.62 -8.77
N PRO A 5 -30.13 -0.04 -9.97
CA PRO A 5 -28.97 0.12 -10.83
C PRO A 5 -27.86 0.81 -10.06
N ALA A 6 -26.63 0.24 -10.11
CA ALA A 6 -25.46 0.85 -9.48
C ALA A 6 -25.36 2.29 -10.03
N MET A 7 -25.36 3.28 -9.13
CA MET A 7 -25.24 4.67 -9.55
C MET A 7 -23.90 4.86 -10.24
N ALA A 8 -23.93 5.44 -11.44
CA ALA A 8 -22.72 5.75 -12.19
C ALA A 8 -21.88 6.81 -11.47
N TRP A 9 -20.57 6.76 -11.64
CA TRP A 9 -19.68 7.80 -11.17
C TRP A 9 -20.01 9.14 -11.88
N GLN A 10 -20.12 10.20 -11.09
CA GLN A 10 -20.23 11.56 -11.60
C GLN A 10 -18.84 12.20 -11.60
N HIS A 11 -18.56 12.95 -12.66
CA HIS A 11 -17.26 13.55 -12.91
C HIS A 11 -17.38 15.07 -12.85
N HIS A 12 -16.60 15.67 -11.98
CA HIS A 12 -16.52 17.11 -11.87
C HIS A 12 -15.06 17.55 -11.93
N ALA A 13 -14.81 18.69 -12.54
CA ALA A 13 -13.57 19.43 -12.40
C ALA A 13 -13.81 20.60 -11.43
N LEU A 14 -13.05 20.65 -10.38
CA LEU A 14 -13.04 21.75 -9.42
C LEU A 14 -12.09 22.86 -9.91
N PRO A 15 -12.22 24.10 -9.41
CA PRO A 15 -11.27 25.18 -9.69
C PRO A 15 -9.82 24.73 -9.42
N GLY A 16 -8.87 25.20 -10.23
CA GLY A 16 -7.47 24.75 -10.17
C GLY A 16 -7.19 23.41 -10.85
N GLY A 17 -8.23 22.79 -11.48
CA GLY A 17 -8.10 21.53 -12.20
C GLY A 17 -8.11 20.27 -11.32
N LEU A 18 -8.52 20.39 -10.04
CA LEU A 18 -8.65 19.24 -9.15
C LEU A 18 -9.77 18.32 -9.64
N PRO A 19 -9.47 17.05 -10.01
CA PRO A 19 -10.49 16.08 -10.37
C PRO A 19 -11.32 15.69 -9.15
N LEU A 20 -12.64 15.72 -9.29
CA LEU A 20 -13.57 15.21 -8.30
C LEU A 20 -14.38 14.06 -8.90
N ARG A 21 -14.46 12.95 -8.16
CA ARG A 21 -15.31 11.80 -8.46
C ARG A 21 -16.34 11.62 -7.37
N VAL A 22 -17.58 11.47 -7.77
CA VAL A 22 -18.70 11.31 -6.86
C VAL A 22 -19.46 10.03 -7.18
N HIS A 23 -19.62 9.20 -6.16
CA HIS A 23 -20.46 8.01 -6.21
C HIS A 23 -21.58 8.15 -5.19
N GLY A 24 -22.75 8.56 -5.66
CA GLY A 24 -23.94 8.63 -4.84
C GLY A 24 -24.33 7.23 -4.36
N ARG A 25 -24.73 7.11 -3.12
CA ARG A 25 -25.21 5.84 -2.56
C ARG A 25 -26.36 6.11 -1.60
N HIS A 26 -27.52 5.54 -1.91
CA HIS A 26 -28.64 5.56 -0.97
C HIS A 26 -28.43 4.55 0.15
N GLY A 27 -28.75 4.93 1.36
CA GLY A 27 -28.60 4.09 2.55
C GLY A 27 -28.37 4.90 3.80
N PRO A 28 -27.40 4.52 4.65
CA PRO A 28 -27.03 5.33 5.79
C PRO A 28 -26.61 6.74 5.36
N GLN A 29 -27.09 7.76 6.09
CA GLN A 29 -26.77 9.17 5.82
C GLN A 29 -25.31 9.48 6.21
N VAL A 30 -24.37 8.84 5.52
CA VAL A 30 -22.94 8.99 5.72
C VAL A 30 -22.25 9.33 4.41
N LEU A 31 -21.17 10.11 4.50
CA LEU A 31 -20.26 10.40 3.42
C LEU A 31 -18.85 9.95 3.78
N ALA A 32 -18.18 9.31 2.85
CA ALA A 32 -16.74 9.09 2.85
C ALA A 32 -16.09 10.00 1.81
N ALA A 33 -15.14 10.83 2.24
CA ALA A 33 -14.32 11.66 1.38
C ALA A 33 -12.86 11.18 1.45
N ARG A 34 -12.19 11.17 0.29
CA ARG A 34 -10.79 10.80 0.13
C ARG A 34 -10.10 11.84 -0.73
N LEU A 35 -9.14 12.55 -0.15
CA LEU A 35 -8.20 13.37 -0.90
C LEU A 35 -6.89 12.60 -1.02
N TRP A 36 -6.56 12.15 -2.22
CA TRP A 36 -5.31 11.48 -2.52
C TRP A 36 -4.41 12.38 -3.32
N LEU A 37 -3.14 12.39 -2.92
CA LEU A 37 -2.09 13.22 -3.49
C LEU A 37 -0.97 12.29 -3.94
N ARG A 38 -0.46 12.49 -5.12
CA ARG A 38 0.73 11.79 -5.60
C ARG A 38 1.93 12.21 -4.76
N GLY A 39 2.71 11.25 -4.33
CA GLY A 39 3.85 11.46 -3.42
C GLY A 39 4.10 10.22 -2.59
N GLY A 40 4.24 10.39 -1.25
CA GLY A 40 4.53 9.31 -0.33
C GLY A 40 6.02 9.03 -0.19
N SER A 41 6.37 7.98 0.54
CA SER A 41 7.75 7.69 0.92
C SER A 41 8.70 7.47 -0.25
N SER A 42 8.20 6.99 -1.39
CA SER A 42 9.01 6.82 -2.61
C SER A 42 9.51 8.15 -3.20
N ALA A 43 8.93 9.27 -2.77
CA ALA A 43 9.30 10.62 -3.18
C ALA A 43 10.09 11.39 -2.12
N ASP A 44 10.39 10.77 -0.99
CA ASP A 44 11.20 11.38 0.07
C ASP A 44 12.62 11.68 -0.46
N PRO A 45 13.12 12.90 -0.27
CA PRO A 45 14.48 13.22 -0.69
C PRO A 45 15.53 12.39 0.06
N PRO A 46 16.69 12.11 -0.55
CA PRO A 46 17.83 11.54 0.16
C PRO A 46 18.18 12.36 1.40
N GLY A 47 18.34 11.70 2.56
CA GLY A 47 18.55 12.36 3.85
C GLY A 47 17.29 12.94 4.51
N GLN A 48 16.11 12.67 3.95
CA GLN A 48 14.80 13.07 4.48
C GLN A 48 13.79 11.91 4.41
N ARG A 49 14.26 10.66 4.44
CA ARG A 49 13.39 9.48 4.39
C ARG A 49 12.51 9.41 5.65
N GLY A 50 11.21 9.31 5.45
CA GLY A 50 10.18 9.40 6.49
C GLY A 50 9.48 10.76 6.55
N SER A 51 9.92 11.74 5.76
CA SER A 51 9.31 13.06 5.74
C SER A 51 7.86 13.06 5.24
N SER A 52 7.51 12.17 4.31
CA SER A 52 6.10 12.01 3.89
C SER A 52 5.22 11.47 5.01
N GLN A 53 5.73 10.51 5.80
CA GLN A 53 4.99 9.97 6.95
C GLN A 53 4.84 11.02 8.05
N LEU A 54 5.92 11.75 8.35
CA LEU A 54 5.90 12.84 9.32
C LEU A 54 4.90 13.93 8.90
N LEU A 55 4.94 14.34 7.62
CA LEU A 55 3.98 15.30 7.08
C LEU A 55 2.53 14.78 7.19
N ALA A 56 2.28 13.51 6.89
CA ALA A 56 0.94 12.94 7.01
C ALA A 56 0.40 13.06 8.45
N GLY A 57 1.20 12.75 9.46
CA GLY A 57 0.83 12.95 10.86
C GLY A 57 0.48 14.42 11.15
N LEU A 58 1.32 15.34 10.69
CA LEU A 58 1.15 16.77 10.90
C LEU A 58 -0.07 17.38 10.22
N LEU A 59 -0.53 16.81 9.09
CA LEU A 59 -1.76 17.28 8.44
C LEU A 59 -2.99 17.21 9.36
N THR A 60 -3.00 16.32 10.35
CA THR A 60 -4.09 16.22 11.34
C THR A 60 -3.86 17.06 12.59
N ARG A 61 -2.73 17.80 12.68
CA ARG A 61 -2.35 18.62 13.82
C ARG A 61 -2.69 20.11 13.67
N GLY A 62 -3.53 20.43 12.68
CA GLY A 62 -4.06 21.77 12.50
C GLY A 62 -3.86 22.31 11.07
N CYS A 63 -4.67 23.30 10.72
CA CYS A 63 -4.59 23.97 9.42
C CYS A 63 -5.15 25.40 9.51
N GLY A 64 -4.52 26.33 8.84
CA GLY A 64 -4.92 27.74 8.89
C GLY A 64 -4.95 28.27 10.33
N ASN A 65 -6.13 28.71 10.76
CA ASN A 65 -6.33 29.23 12.11
C ASN A 65 -6.71 28.15 13.14
N LEU A 66 -6.91 26.91 12.72
CA LEU A 66 -7.24 25.80 13.61
C LEU A 66 -5.94 25.14 14.06
N ASP A 67 -5.69 25.11 15.36
CA ASP A 67 -4.65 24.27 15.96
C ASP A 67 -5.12 22.82 16.10
N ALA A 68 -4.29 21.97 16.70
CA ALA A 68 -4.57 20.53 16.81
C ALA A 68 -5.85 20.24 17.61
N GLU A 69 -6.06 20.95 18.72
CA GLU A 69 -7.24 20.80 19.59
C GLU A 69 -8.51 21.28 18.89
N ALA A 70 -8.48 22.48 18.30
CA ALA A 70 -9.62 23.04 17.58
C ALA A 70 -10.02 22.22 16.36
N LEU A 71 -9.06 21.64 15.62
CA LEU A 71 -9.34 20.75 14.50
C LEU A 71 -9.96 19.43 14.99
N ALA A 72 -9.44 18.86 16.06
CA ALA A 72 -9.96 17.62 16.64
C ALA A 72 -11.39 17.86 17.18
N ASP A 73 -11.62 18.92 17.94
CA ASP A 73 -12.94 19.27 18.49
C ASP A 73 -13.98 19.48 17.38
N LEU A 74 -13.60 20.16 16.30
CA LEU A 74 -14.50 20.38 15.16
C LEU A 74 -14.90 19.07 14.48
N VAL A 75 -13.98 18.14 14.32
CA VAL A 75 -14.24 16.85 13.65
C VAL A 75 -14.93 15.88 14.57
N GLU A 76 -14.39 15.67 15.77
CA GLU A 76 -14.91 14.69 16.74
C GLU A 76 -16.24 15.14 17.35
N GLY A 77 -16.44 16.47 17.49
CA GLY A 77 -17.69 17.05 17.93
C GLY A 77 -18.89 16.72 17.02
N CYS A 78 -18.63 16.45 15.74
CA CYS A 78 -19.61 15.94 14.78
C CYS A 78 -19.67 14.41 14.72
N GLY A 79 -18.92 13.69 15.55
CA GLY A 79 -18.81 12.23 15.47
C GLY A 79 -18.15 11.74 14.20
N ALA A 80 -17.38 12.61 13.51
CA ALA A 80 -16.67 12.29 12.29
C ALA A 80 -15.31 11.64 12.59
N ALA A 81 -14.76 10.92 11.61
CA ALA A 81 -13.44 10.32 11.68
C ALA A 81 -12.55 10.91 10.60
N LEU A 82 -11.45 11.54 11.00
CA LEU A 82 -10.42 12.11 10.14
C LEU A 82 -9.11 11.34 10.34
N ARG A 83 -8.43 11.04 9.25
CA ARG A 83 -7.12 10.37 9.24
C ARG A 83 -6.30 10.86 8.06
N ALA A 84 -5.01 11.02 8.26
CA ALA A 84 -4.05 11.17 7.17
C ALA A 84 -3.00 10.07 7.27
N GLU A 85 -2.52 9.62 6.13
CA GLU A 85 -1.53 8.55 6.02
C GLU A 85 -0.64 8.76 4.79
N ALA A 86 0.60 8.32 4.88
CA ALA A 86 1.50 8.23 3.75
C ALA A 86 1.70 6.77 3.38
N GLY A 87 1.37 6.43 2.14
CA GLY A 87 1.81 5.20 1.52
C GLY A 87 3.14 5.40 0.79
N GLU A 88 3.56 4.40 0.05
CA GLU A 88 4.79 4.52 -0.75
C GLU A 88 4.62 5.51 -1.92
N ASP A 89 3.45 5.52 -2.59
CA ASP A 89 3.20 6.32 -3.80
C ASP A 89 2.18 7.44 -3.62
N HIS A 90 1.68 7.63 -2.41
CA HIS A 90 0.62 8.61 -2.15
C HIS A 90 0.66 9.14 -0.72
N LEU A 91 0.07 10.31 -0.56
CA LEU A 91 -0.37 10.85 0.70
C LEU A 91 -1.89 10.97 0.64
N ALA A 92 -2.60 10.43 1.63
CA ALA A 92 -4.05 10.37 1.64
C ALA A 92 -4.65 11.00 2.90
N ILE A 93 -5.69 11.81 2.71
CA ILE A 93 -6.53 12.29 3.80
C ILE A 93 -7.91 11.67 3.64
N SER A 94 -8.37 11.02 4.70
CA SER A 94 -9.60 10.26 4.77
C SER A 94 -10.55 10.87 5.79
N LEU A 95 -11.75 11.23 5.35
CA LEU A 95 -12.83 11.69 6.22
C LEU A 95 -14.03 10.76 6.08
N LYS A 96 -14.67 10.46 7.21
CA LYS A 96 -16.02 9.86 7.28
C LYS A 96 -16.86 10.71 8.21
N CYS A 97 -18.02 11.14 7.77
CA CYS A 97 -18.93 11.97 8.57
C CYS A 97 -20.39 11.67 8.23
N ALA A 98 -21.30 12.17 9.04
CA ALA A 98 -22.69 12.27 8.64
C ALA A 98 -22.82 13.22 7.44
N SER A 99 -23.77 12.93 6.55
CA SER A 99 -23.96 13.72 5.32
C SER A 99 -24.28 15.18 5.60
N VAL A 100 -24.95 15.46 6.72
CA VAL A 100 -25.32 16.84 7.14
C VAL A 100 -24.08 17.68 7.48
N ASP A 101 -23.00 17.06 7.96
CA ASP A 101 -21.77 17.75 8.39
C ASP A 101 -20.75 17.87 7.24
N ALA A 102 -21.00 17.20 6.12
CA ALA A 102 -20.06 17.12 5.01
C ALA A 102 -19.71 18.49 4.40
N GLU A 103 -20.67 19.42 4.37
CA GLU A 103 -20.49 20.76 3.83
C GLU A 103 -19.46 21.58 4.64
N ALA A 104 -19.41 21.38 5.95
CA ALA A 104 -18.45 22.01 6.82
C ALA A 104 -17.10 21.27 6.85
N LEU A 105 -17.12 19.92 6.84
CA LEU A 105 -15.92 19.12 7.11
C LEU A 105 -15.11 18.77 5.88
N VAL A 106 -15.73 18.55 4.70
CA VAL A 106 -14.99 18.15 3.49
C VAL A 106 -14.00 19.23 3.01
N PRO A 107 -14.31 20.53 3.04
CA PRO A 107 -13.35 21.58 2.68
C PRO A 107 -12.10 21.59 3.55
N LEU A 108 -12.15 21.06 4.79
CA LEU A 108 -10.98 20.96 5.68
C LEU A 108 -9.86 20.11 5.05
N LEU A 109 -10.20 19.05 4.28
CA LEU A 109 -9.20 18.22 3.61
C LEU A 109 -8.29 19.06 2.69
N LEU A 110 -8.89 20.04 2.01
CA LEU A 110 -8.15 20.97 1.15
C LEU A 110 -7.34 22.00 1.98
N ALA A 111 -7.91 22.47 3.06
CA ALA A 111 -7.23 23.41 3.96
C ALA A 111 -6.00 22.77 4.60
N MET A 112 -6.10 21.53 5.08
CA MET A 112 -5.00 20.75 5.68
C MET A 112 -3.80 20.63 4.76
N VAL A 113 -4.00 20.52 3.45
CA VAL A 113 -2.90 20.39 2.48
C VAL A 113 -2.37 21.72 2.01
N ARG A 114 -3.24 22.75 1.89
CA ARG A 114 -2.84 24.07 1.37
C ARG A 114 -2.15 24.94 2.43
N ASP A 115 -2.55 24.78 3.67
CA ASP A 115 -2.12 25.61 4.79
C ASP A 115 -1.99 24.77 6.09
N PRO A 116 -1.16 23.70 6.07
CA PRO A 116 -0.92 22.91 7.28
C PRO A 116 -0.17 23.73 8.31
N ARG A 117 -0.50 23.52 9.58
CA ARG A 117 0.32 24.03 10.67
C ARG A 117 1.49 23.08 10.89
N LEU A 118 2.69 23.64 10.85
CA LEU A 118 3.94 22.91 11.12
C LEU A 118 4.58 23.49 12.37
N ASP A 119 3.81 23.48 13.46
CA ASP A 119 4.27 23.98 14.77
C ASP A 119 5.37 23.06 15.31
N ASP A 120 6.46 23.63 15.82
CA ASP A 120 7.66 22.87 16.20
C ASP A 120 7.38 21.80 17.25
N ASP A 121 6.52 22.08 18.23
CA ASP A 121 6.10 21.11 19.26
C ASP A 121 5.33 19.91 18.66
N GLN A 122 4.53 20.15 17.62
CA GLN A 122 3.81 19.09 16.91
C GLN A 122 4.74 18.29 16.01
N ILE A 123 5.73 18.91 15.39
CA ILE A 123 6.78 18.21 14.64
C ILE A 123 7.58 17.29 15.56
N ASP A 124 7.97 17.81 16.74
CA ASP A 124 8.70 17.00 17.73
C ASP A 124 7.87 15.82 18.24
N LEU A 125 6.59 16.03 18.49
CA LEU A 125 5.67 14.97 18.91
C LEU A 125 5.54 13.88 17.84
N GLU A 126 5.24 14.25 16.60
CA GLU A 126 5.08 13.27 15.49
C GLU A 126 6.40 12.54 15.19
N ARG A 127 7.54 13.24 15.27
CA ARG A 127 8.87 12.61 15.14
C ARG A 127 9.08 11.55 16.21
N GLN A 128 8.77 11.85 17.47
CA GLN A 128 8.90 10.89 18.58
C GLN A 128 7.99 9.68 18.37
N LEU A 129 6.75 9.86 17.91
CA LEU A 129 5.82 8.77 17.62
C LEU A 129 6.34 7.86 16.50
N ASN A 130 6.91 8.45 15.43
CA ASN A 130 7.50 7.68 14.34
C ASN A 130 8.74 6.90 14.80
N LEU A 131 9.63 7.54 15.57
CA LEU A 131 10.82 6.88 16.14
C LEU A 131 10.44 5.72 17.07
N GLN A 132 9.45 5.90 17.96
CA GLN A 132 8.95 4.84 18.80
C GLN A 132 8.34 3.68 18.00
N THR A 133 7.70 3.99 16.89
CA THR A 133 7.12 2.96 16.01
C THR A 133 8.23 2.17 15.30
N LEU A 134 9.27 2.84 14.80
CA LEU A 134 10.46 2.20 14.23
C LEU A 134 11.18 1.31 15.25
N GLN A 135 11.30 1.76 16.50
CA GLN A 135 11.90 0.93 17.57
C GLN A 135 11.09 -0.34 17.81
N ARG A 136 9.76 -0.24 17.88
CA ARG A 136 8.90 -1.43 18.03
C ARG A 136 9.00 -2.39 16.84
N GLN A 137 9.16 -1.87 15.61
CA GLN A 137 9.37 -2.71 14.43
C GLN A 137 10.66 -3.52 14.50
N ARG A 138 11.72 -2.98 15.14
CA ARG A 138 12.98 -3.69 15.35
C ARG A 138 12.90 -4.87 16.33
N GLU A 139 11.81 -4.98 17.09
CA GLU A 139 11.53 -6.11 17.96
C GLU A 139 10.73 -7.22 17.24
N ASP A 140 10.25 -6.97 16.04
CA ASP A 140 9.47 -7.92 15.25
C ASP A 140 10.34 -8.61 14.18
N PRO A 141 10.66 -9.90 14.33
CA PRO A 141 11.45 -10.64 13.35
C PRO A 141 10.84 -10.68 11.95
N PHE A 142 9.52 -10.61 11.87
CA PHE A 142 8.81 -10.55 10.57
C PHE A 142 9.12 -9.23 9.86
N GLN A 143 9.01 -8.11 10.58
CA GLN A 143 9.32 -6.80 10.01
C GLN A 143 10.80 -6.69 9.63
N LEU A 144 11.69 -7.19 10.48
CA LEU A 144 13.15 -7.21 10.22
C LEU A 144 13.49 -8.00 8.95
N ALA A 145 12.92 -9.20 8.79
CA ALA A 145 13.10 -10.00 7.58
C ALA A 145 12.54 -9.30 6.34
N HIS A 146 11.39 -8.60 6.48
CA HIS A 146 10.77 -7.84 5.40
C HIS A 146 11.61 -6.65 4.96
N ASP A 147 12.16 -5.88 5.91
CA ASP A 147 12.99 -4.72 5.61
C ASP A 147 14.32 -5.12 4.97
N GLN A 148 14.93 -6.20 5.45
CA GLN A 148 16.12 -6.78 4.84
C GLN A 148 15.84 -7.21 3.39
N LEU A 149 14.71 -7.90 3.14
CA LEU A 149 14.33 -8.26 1.76
C LEU A 149 14.04 -7.03 0.90
N ARG A 150 13.37 -6.01 1.45
CA ARG A 150 13.09 -4.75 0.78
C ARG A 150 14.40 -4.08 0.31
N GLU A 151 15.39 -3.99 1.18
CA GLU A 151 16.71 -3.46 0.84
C GLU A 151 17.39 -4.29 -0.26
N MET A 152 17.32 -5.63 -0.17
CA MET A 152 17.85 -6.52 -1.21
C MET A 152 17.16 -6.33 -2.57
N LEU A 153 15.85 -6.04 -2.59
CA LEU A 153 15.07 -5.89 -3.82
C LEU A 153 15.22 -4.50 -4.44
N PHE A 154 15.32 -3.44 -3.62
CA PHE A 154 15.21 -2.06 -4.09
C PHE A 154 16.43 -1.20 -3.76
N GLY A 155 17.33 -1.65 -2.88
CA GLY A 155 18.57 -0.94 -2.50
C GLY A 155 18.28 0.47 -2.00
N ASP A 156 19.03 1.45 -2.51
CA ASP A 156 18.85 2.88 -2.20
C ASP A 156 17.73 3.54 -3.03
N GLY A 157 16.96 2.73 -3.78
CA GLY A 157 15.88 3.22 -4.61
C GLY A 157 14.65 3.69 -3.82
N PRO A 158 13.66 4.25 -4.52
CA PRO A 158 12.46 4.83 -3.92
C PRO A 158 11.67 3.91 -2.98
N TYR A 159 11.77 2.60 -3.17
CA TYR A 159 11.07 1.60 -2.36
C TYR A 159 11.98 0.80 -1.43
N GLY A 160 13.25 1.21 -1.28
CA GLY A 160 14.26 0.46 -0.52
C GLY A 160 14.26 0.74 0.99
N HIS A 161 13.53 1.74 1.47
CA HIS A 161 13.43 2.07 2.89
C HIS A 161 11.99 1.89 3.42
N ASP A 162 11.87 1.79 4.72
CA ASP A 162 10.55 1.76 5.36
C ASP A 162 9.81 3.07 5.14
N PRO A 163 8.50 3.06 4.80
CA PRO A 163 7.69 4.28 4.70
C PRO A 163 7.68 5.14 5.96
N LEU A 164 7.87 4.55 7.16
CA LEU A 164 8.05 5.31 8.39
C LEU A 164 9.32 6.16 8.40
N GLY A 165 10.32 5.79 7.60
CA GLY A 165 11.56 6.51 7.42
C GLY A 165 12.79 5.81 7.96
N VAL A 166 13.86 6.56 8.05
CA VAL A 166 15.13 6.16 8.62
C VAL A 166 15.42 7.05 9.83
N GLU A 167 15.80 6.45 10.95
CA GLU A 167 15.98 7.14 12.24
C GLU A 167 16.87 8.39 12.12
N ALA A 168 18.06 8.24 11.53
CA ALA A 168 19.00 9.36 11.35
C ALA A 168 18.45 10.49 10.47
N ASP A 169 17.63 10.17 9.48
CA ASP A 169 16.97 11.16 8.62
C ASP A 169 15.86 11.88 9.41
N LEU A 170 15.03 11.13 10.14
CA LEU A 170 13.93 11.68 10.94
C LEU A 170 14.39 12.65 12.03
N GLU A 171 15.52 12.39 12.68
CA GLU A 171 16.11 13.27 13.68
C GLU A 171 16.46 14.64 13.13
N ALA A 172 16.76 14.74 11.83
CA ALA A 172 17.17 15.97 11.16
C ALA A 172 16.01 16.74 10.51
N ILE A 173 14.80 16.14 10.40
CA ILE A 173 13.68 16.78 9.72
C ILE A 173 12.99 17.77 10.63
N GLY A 174 12.85 19.04 10.17
CA GLY A 174 12.09 20.10 10.82
C GLY A 174 11.19 20.83 9.82
N ALA A 175 10.63 21.98 10.22
CA ALA A 175 9.74 22.77 9.37
C ALA A 175 10.39 23.15 8.03
N ASP A 176 11.68 23.52 8.03
CA ASP A 176 12.41 23.91 6.83
C ASP A 176 12.51 22.81 5.76
N GLN A 177 12.55 21.53 6.18
CA GLN A 177 12.55 20.37 5.28
C GLN A 177 11.14 20.00 4.82
N LEU A 178 10.11 20.24 5.65
CA LEU A 178 8.72 19.90 5.35
C LEU A 178 8.05 20.94 4.45
N MET A 179 8.33 22.23 4.62
CA MET A 179 7.73 23.31 3.80
C MET A 179 7.94 23.13 2.29
N PRO A 180 9.12 22.75 1.79
CA PRO A 180 9.29 22.45 0.37
C PRO A 180 8.42 21.27 -0.11
N GLN A 181 8.12 20.30 0.74
CA GLN A 181 7.25 19.17 0.39
C GLN A 181 5.79 19.60 0.32
N VAL A 182 5.31 20.36 1.31
CA VAL A 182 3.96 20.99 1.25
C VAL A 182 3.85 21.83 -0.02
N ALA A 183 4.88 22.61 -0.33
CA ALA A 183 4.91 23.42 -1.53
C ALA A 183 4.85 22.64 -2.85
N ARG A 184 5.17 21.35 -2.88
CA ARG A 184 5.02 20.45 -4.04
C ARG A 184 3.61 19.88 -4.16
N LEU A 185 2.84 19.82 -3.09
CA LEU A 185 1.46 19.34 -3.12
C LEU A 185 0.59 20.34 -3.91
N GLY A 186 -0.20 19.82 -4.82
CA GLY A 186 -1.04 20.65 -5.68
C GLY A 186 -2.14 19.85 -6.36
N ALA A 187 -3.04 20.53 -7.06
CA ALA A 187 -4.15 19.90 -7.78
C ALA A 187 -3.68 18.91 -8.86
N ALA A 188 -2.49 19.15 -9.45
CA ALA A 188 -1.89 18.18 -10.36
C ALA A 188 -1.40 16.95 -9.57
N GLY A 189 -1.89 15.78 -9.94
CA GLY A 189 -1.62 14.52 -9.22
C GLY A 189 -2.47 14.31 -7.98
N ALA A 190 -3.40 15.22 -7.68
CA ALA A 190 -4.42 15.03 -6.65
C ALA A 190 -5.72 14.50 -7.24
N VAL A 191 -6.52 13.83 -6.43
CA VAL A 191 -7.90 13.46 -6.72
C VAL A 191 -8.74 13.51 -5.45
N LEU A 192 -9.91 14.12 -5.54
CA LEU A 192 -10.92 14.06 -4.48
C LEU A 192 -11.99 13.06 -4.90
N VAL A 193 -12.29 12.12 -4.02
CA VAL A 193 -13.32 11.10 -4.23
C VAL A 193 -14.34 11.18 -3.10
N LEU A 194 -15.60 11.30 -3.46
CA LEU A 194 -16.73 11.30 -2.52
C LEU A 194 -17.62 10.09 -2.79
N CYS A 195 -17.95 9.34 -1.74
CA CYS A 195 -18.86 8.21 -1.82
C CYS A 195 -19.86 8.26 -0.66
N GLY A 196 -21.14 8.19 -0.97
CA GLY A 196 -22.23 8.21 0.00
C GLY A 196 -23.35 9.17 -0.36
N GLU A 197 -24.08 9.62 0.64
CA GLU A 197 -25.14 10.62 0.45
C GLU A 197 -24.53 12.03 0.50
N LEU A 198 -24.75 12.81 -0.55
CA LEU A 198 -24.21 14.17 -0.65
C LEU A 198 -25.20 15.20 -0.13
N ALA A 199 -24.73 16.09 0.74
CA ALA A 199 -25.47 17.31 1.09
C ALA A 199 -25.58 18.22 -0.14
N PRO A 200 -26.74 18.85 -0.40
CA PRO A 200 -26.94 19.68 -1.61
C PRO A 200 -25.96 20.86 -1.73
N GLY A 201 -25.51 21.42 -0.62
CA GLY A 201 -24.56 22.53 -0.55
C GLY A 201 -23.09 22.14 -0.72
N LEU A 202 -22.72 20.89 -0.64
CA LEU A 202 -21.32 20.45 -0.61
C LEU A 202 -20.52 20.83 -1.85
N LEU A 203 -21.05 20.57 -3.05
CA LEU A 203 -20.33 20.92 -4.30
C LEU A 203 -20.19 22.44 -4.49
N PRO A 204 -21.23 23.26 -4.24
CA PRO A 204 -21.08 24.71 -4.20
C PRO A 204 -20.04 25.18 -3.20
N ALA A 205 -20.02 24.64 -1.97
CA ALA A 205 -19.07 25.00 -0.93
C ALA A 205 -17.61 24.72 -1.34
N LEU A 206 -17.36 23.53 -1.92
CA LEU A 206 -16.04 23.18 -2.44
C LEU A 206 -15.57 24.10 -3.57
N ARG A 207 -16.47 24.49 -4.46
CA ARG A 207 -16.14 25.45 -5.53
C ARG A 207 -15.83 26.82 -4.97
N ALA A 208 -16.65 27.33 -4.08
CA ALA A 208 -16.46 28.63 -3.45
C ALA A 208 -15.13 28.70 -2.66
N ASP A 209 -14.78 27.63 -1.91
CA ASP A 209 -13.51 27.56 -1.20
C ASP A 209 -12.30 27.61 -2.13
N LEU A 210 -12.34 26.85 -3.24
CA LEU A 210 -11.23 26.80 -4.22
C LEU A 210 -11.17 28.07 -5.10
N GLU A 211 -12.26 28.79 -5.30
CA GLU A 211 -12.29 30.10 -5.95
C GLU A 211 -11.71 31.19 -5.05
N ALA A 212 -12.08 31.16 -3.77
CA ALA A 212 -11.55 32.09 -2.78
C ALA A 212 -10.05 31.89 -2.46
N ARG A 213 -9.62 30.63 -2.44
CA ARG A 213 -8.25 30.22 -2.14
C ARG A 213 -7.76 29.22 -3.19
N PRO A 214 -7.29 29.66 -4.36
CA PRO A 214 -6.89 28.78 -5.44
C PRO A 214 -5.77 27.81 -5.02
N TRP A 215 -5.95 26.53 -5.33
CA TRP A 215 -4.90 25.54 -5.14
C TRP A 215 -4.08 25.44 -6.43
N HIS A 216 -2.83 25.84 -6.35
CA HIS A 216 -1.98 25.90 -7.53
C HIS A 216 -1.79 24.53 -8.16
N THR A 217 -1.91 24.47 -9.48
CA THR A 217 -1.49 23.32 -10.25
C THR A 217 0.03 23.23 -10.19
N ARG A 218 0.55 22.10 -9.70
CA ARG A 218 1.98 21.81 -9.73
C ARG A 218 2.26 20.66 -10.66
N LEU A 219 3.47 20.60 -11.18
CA LEU A 219 3.86 19.46 -12.01
C LEU A 219 3.89 18.20 -11.15
N PRO A 220 3.39 17.08 -11.67
CA PRO A 220 3.48 15.79 -10.97
C PRO A 220 4.95 15.48 -10.67
N GLN A 221 5.18 14.86 -9.52
CA GLN A 221 6.52 14.34 -9.18
C GLN A 221 6.97 13.35 -10.26
N ALA A 222 8.30 13.25 -10.44
CA ALA A 222 8.88 12.24 -11.33
C ALA A 222 8.38 10.84 -10.96
N GLU A 223 8.21 10.00 -11.97
CA GLU A 223 7.92 8.58 -11.72
C GLU A 223 9.06 7.98 -10.90
N PRO A 224 8.76 7.12 -9.91
CA PRO A 224 9.78 6.40 -9.18
C PRO A 224 10.65 5.62 -10.17
N GLY A 225 11.93 5.97 -10.22
CA GLY A 225 12.87 5.27 -11.08
C GLY A 225 13.01 3.79 -10.68
N PRO A 226 13.50 2.92 -11.56
CA PRO A 226 13.83 1.55 -11.17
C PRO A 226 14.91 1.62 -10.09
N GLY A 227 14.57 1.16 -8.89
CA GLY A 227 15.57 0.90 -7.86
C GLY A 227 16.51 -0.19 -8.39
N ALA A 228 17.76 0.11 -8.54
CA ALA A 228 18.71 -0.85 -9.08
C ALA A 228 19.79 -1.15 -8.05
N ARG A 229 19.59 -2.19 -7.24
CA ARG A 229 20.75 -2.90 -6.73
C ARG A 229 20.53 -4.40 -6.74
N LEU A 230 21.33 -5.05 -7.58
CA LEU A 230 21.56 -6.47 -7.54
C LEU A 230 22.65 -6.72 -6.48
N GLY A 231 22.25 -6.86 -5.20
CA GLY A 231 23.10 -7.36 -4.14
C GLY A 231 23.07 -8.89 -4.08
N GLU A 232 23.52 -9.45 -2.99
CA GLU A 232 23.46 -10.89 -2.72
C GLU A 232 22.02 -11.42 -2.76
N ARG A 233 21.85 -12.69 -3.15
CA ARG A 233 20.53 -13.32 -3.25
C ARG A 233 20.06 -13.93 -1.93
N LEU A 234 20.91 -13.96 -0.93
CA LEU A 234 20.65 -14.45 0.42
C LEU A 234 21.14 -13.44 1.44
N ALA A 235 20.32 -13.10 2.41
CA ALA A 235 20.71 -12.35 3.58
C ALA A 235 20.19 -13.03 4.85
N CYS A 236 20.98 -13.00 5.90
CA CYS A 236 20.68 -13.58 7.19
C CYS A 236 20.81 -12.51 8.27
N LEU A 237 19.79 -12.38 9.11
CA LEU A 237 19.79 -11.51 10.28
C LEU A 237 19.63 -12.35 11.54
N GLU A 238 20.66 -12.35 12.38
CA GLU A 238 20.63 -13.08 13.64
C GLU A 238 19.79 -12.35 14.67
N GLN A 239 18.82 -13.06 15.21
CA GLN A 239 17.93 -12.62 16.29
C GLN A 239 17.64 -13.79 17.22
N ASP A 240 17.56 -13.51 18.52
CA ASP A 240 17.18 -14.49 19.54
C ASP A 240 15.65 -14.64 19.57
N THR A 241 15.14 -15.58 18.80
CA THR A 241 13.70 -15.82 18.60
C THR A 241 13.35 -17.30 18.66
N GLU A 242 12.09 -17.60 18.98
CA GLU A 242 11.55 -18.97 19.01
C GLU A 242 11.25 -19.55 17.62
N GLN A 243 11.33 -18.74 16.57
CA GLN A 243 10.98 -19.10 15.20
C GLN A 243 11.98 -18.52 14.21
N LEU A 244 12.15 -19.21 13.08
CA LEU A 244 12.81 -18.65 11.92
C LEU A 244 11.77 -18.04 10.99
N VAL A 245 11.97 -16.79 10.61
CA VAL A 245 11.19 -16.12 9.57
C VAL A 245 11.94 -16.20 8.24
N LEU A 246 11.25 -16.65 7.20
CA LEU A 246 11.73 -16.72 5.83
C LEU A 246 10.90 -15.79 4.96
N MET A 247 11.57 -14.94 4.18
CA MET A 247 10.92 -14.13 3.15
C MET A 247 11.63 -14.29 1.82
N GLN A 248 10.93 -14.86 0.84
CA GLN A 248 11.45 -15.09 -0.51
C GLN A 248 10.68 -14.25 -1.51
N GLY A 249 11.38 -13.50 -2.38
CA GLY A 249 10.66 -12.66 -3.34
C GLY A 249 11.50 -12.08 -4.46
N CYS A 250 10.78 -11.45 -5.39
CA CYS A 250 11.31 -10.72 -6.53
C CYS A 250 10.75 -9.30 -6.57
N ALA A 251 11.53 -8.36 -7.09
CA ALA A 251 10.99 -7.12 -7.60
C ALA A 251 10.35 -7.41 -8.96
N THR A 252 9.09 -7.02 -9.11
CA THR A 252 8.28 -7.27 -10.30
C THR A 252 7.78 -5.95 -10.90
N VAL A 253 6.73 -6.01 -11.67
CA VAL A 253 6.18 -4.91 -12.47
C VAL A 253 5.17 -4.06 -11.70
N PRO A 254 4.97 -2.79 -12.11
CA PRO A 254 3.95 -1.91 -11.53
C PRO A 254 2.53 -2.41 -11.81
N LEU A 255 1.56 -1.84 -11.07
CA LEU A 255 0.14 -2.17 -11.21
C LEU A 255 -0.38 -2.01 -12.66
N SER A 256 0.14 -1.06 -13.41
CA SER A 256 -0.27 -0.76 -14.78
C SER A 256 0.24 -1.74 -15.84
N HIS A 257 1.21 -2.60 -15.49
CA HIS A 257 1.84 -3.50 -16.45
C HIS A 257 0.92 -4.67 -16.85
N PRO A 258 0.97 -5.16 -18.10
CA PRO A 258 0.16 -6.29 -18.56
C PRO A 258 0.28 -7.56 -17.70
N ASP A 259 1.49 -7.91 -17.22
CA ASP A 259 1.72 -9.06 -16.35
C ASP A 259 1.15 -8.89 -14.95
N GLY A 260 0.86 -7.66 -14.51
CA GLY A 260 0.38 -7.37 -13.16
C GLY A 260 -0.89 -8.14 -12.80
N LEU A 261 -1.82 -8.33 -13.75
CA LEU A 261 -3.04 -9.08 -13.50
C LEU A 261 -2.77 -10.59 -13.32
N ALA A 262 -1.90 -11.18 -14.14
CA ALA A 262 -1.51 -12.57 -14.00
C ALA A 262 -0.82 -12.85 -12.65
N LEU A 263 0.07 -11.95 -12.21
CA LEU A 263 0.71 -12.03 -10.89
C LEU A 263 -0.31 -11.91 -9.75
N ARG A 264 -1.35 -11.09 -9.90
CA ARG A 264 -2.45 -10.98 -8.92
C ARG A 264 -3.29 -12.26 -8.84
N LEU A 265 -3.53 -12.94 -9.94
CA LEU A 265 -4.18 -14.26 -9.93
C LEU A 265 -3.28 -15.31 -9.27
N LEU A 266 -1.97 -15.28 -9.53
CA LEU A 266 -1.00 -16.13 -8.83
C LEU A 266 -0.98 -15.84 -7.33
N GLN A 267 -0.99 -14.58 -6.93
CA GLN A 267 -1.11 -14.19 -5.51
C GLN A 267 -2.37 -14.78 -4.87
N ALA A 268 -3.51 -14.69 -5.55
CA ALA A 268 -4.77 -15.24 -5.05
C ALA A 268 -4.74 -16.78 -4.94
N HIS A 269 -4.12 -17.48 -5.89
CA HIS A 269 -3.92 -18.93 -5.85
C HIS A 269 -3.00 -19.33 -4.69
N LEU A 270 -1.86 -18.66 -4.56
CA LEU A 270 -0.76 -19.05 -3.68
C LEU A 270 -1.00 -18.66 -2.22
N GLY A 271 -1.58 -17.48 -1.95
CA GLY A 271 -1.60 -16.91 -0.60
C GLY A 271 -2.97 -16.51 -0.05
N LEU A 272 -4.07 -16.63 -0.81
CA LEU A 272 -5.35 -16.14 -0.32
C LEU A 272 -6.19 -17.23 0.33
N GLY A 273 -6.29 -17.15 1.67
CA GLY A 273 -7.15 -18.02 2.50
C GLY A 273 -6.61 -19.44 2.69
N MET A 274 -7.31 -20.22 3.52
CA MET A 274 -6.90 -21.56 3.94
C MET A 274 -6.83 -22.59 2.81
N SER A 275 -7.51 -22.35 1.70
CA SER A 275 -7.43 -23.19 0.49
C SER A 275 -6.34 -22.73 -0.49
N SER A 276 -5.45 -21.81 -0.07
CA SER A 276 -4.33 -21.37 -0.91
C SER A 276 -3.24 -22.43 -0.96
N ARG A 277 -2.51 -22.46 -2.08
CA ARG A 277 -1.47 -23.46 -2.33
C ARG A 277 -0.43 -23.55 -1.23
N LEU A 278 0.09 -22.39 -0.80
CA LEU A 278 1.12 -22.35 0.25
C LEU A 278 0.57 -22.78 1.60
N PHE A 279 -0.64 -22.36 1.96
CA PHE A 279 -1.27 -22.76 3.21
C PHE A 279 -1.43 -24.28 3.28
N VAL A 280 -2.00 -24.89 2.22
CA VAL A 280 -2.18 -26.34 2.15
C VAL A 280 -0.85 -27.08 2.17
N ALA A 281 0.12 -26.67 1.33
CA ALA A 281 1.39 -27.38 1.21
C ALA A 281 2.29 -27.24 2.45
N MET A 282 2.36 -26.03 3.04
CA MET A 282 3.28 -25.75 4.15
C MET A 282 2.67 -26.05 5.52
N ARG A 283 1.40 -25.67 5.71
CA ARG A 283 0.76 -25.79 7.02
C ARG A 283 -0.01 -27.09 7.18
N GLU A 284 -0.91 -27.44 6.26
CA GLU A 284 -1.80 -28.61 6.45
C GLU A 284 -1.08 -29.93 6.17
N GLN A 285 -0.37 -30.04 5.04
CA GLN A 285 0.25 -31.30 4.64
C GLN A 285 1.55 -31.59 5.34
N ARG A 286 2.38 -30.56 5.55
CA ARG A 286 3.74 -30.72 6.12
C ARG A 286 3.87 -30.22 7.55
N GLY A 287 2.93 -29.43 8.07
CA GLY A 287 3.00 -28.84 9.41
C GLY A 287 4.23 -27.96 9.62
N LEU A 288 4.74 -27.32 8.56
CA LEU A 288 5.96 -26.53 8.59
C LEU A 288 5.75 -25.09 9.09
N ALA A 289 4.57 -24.56 8.90
CA ALA A 289 4.30 -23.14 9.16
C ALA A 289 3.01 -22.95 9.92
N TYR A 290 3.02 -22.01 10.86
CA TYR A 290 1.79 -21.43 11.44
C TYR A 290 1.28 -20.30 10.59
N ASP A 291 2.16 -19.40 10.16
CA ASP A 291 1.87 -18.29 9.27
C ASP A 291 2.59 -18.46 7.93
N VAL A 292 1.85 -18.29 6.85
CA VAL A 292 2.37 -18.37 5.49
C VAL A 292 1.47 -17.57 4.55
N GLY A 293 2.06 -16.80 3.65
CA GLY A 293 1.28 -16.00 2.71
C GLY A 293 2.10 -15.38 1.58
N VAL A 294 1.42 -14.54 0.80
CA VAL A 294 1.99 -13.81 -0.33
C VAL A 294 1.63 -12.34 -0.24
N HIS A 295 2.64 -11.49 -0.23
CA HIS A 295 2.51 -10.05 -0.24
C HIS A 295 2.84 -9.47 -1.62
N MET A 296 1.92 -8.69 -2.18
CA MET A 296 2.08 -7.98 -3.45
C MET A 296 1.26 -6.69 -3.40
N PRO A 297 1.79 -5.57 -2.91
CA PRO A 297 1.08 -4.29 -2.84
C PRO A 297 0.83 -3.71 -4.23
N ALA A 298 -0.04 -2.70 -4.31
CA ALA A 298 -0.19 -1.91 -5.52
C ALA A 298 0.85 -0.78 -5.50
N ARG A 299 1.74 -0.72 -6.50
CA ARG A 299 2.73 0.35 -6.66
C ARG A 299 2.69 0.94 -8.06
N ARG A 300 3.11 2.18 -8.17
CA ARG A 300 3.32 2.86 -9.46
C ARG A 300 4.62 2.43 -10.12
N GLY A 301 5.62 2.12 -9.33
CA GLY A 301 6.88 1.55 -9.76
C GLY A 301 6.96 0.05 -9.52
N ALA A 302 8.17 -0.48 -9.44
CA ALA A 302 8.43 -1.89 -9.22
C ALA A 302 7.74 -2.40 -7.95
N THR A 303 7.01 -3.50 -8.07
CA THR A 303 6.21 -4.10 -7.01
C THR A 303 6.90 -5.35 -6.48
N PRO A 304 7.06 -5.55 -5.16
CA PRO A 304 7.56 -6.79 -4.62
C PRO A 304 6.51 -7.89 -4.74
N PHE A 305 6.92 -9.09 -5.13
CA PHE A 305 6.15 -10.33 -5.00
C PHE A 305 6.86 -11.20 -3.99
N VAL A 306 6.36 -11.25 -2.77
CA VAL A 306 7.03 -11.86 -1.62
C VAL A 306 6.20 -12.98 -1.03
N TRP A 307 6.82 -14.13 -0.84
CA TRP A 307 6.29 -15.20 -0.01
C TRP A 307 6.92 -15.10 1.37
N HIS A 308 6.14 -15.21 2.41
CA HIS A 308 6.60 -15.26 3.79
C HIS A 308 6.14 -16.53 4.48
N LEU A 309 6.95 -16.96 5.44
CA LEU A 309 6.68 -18.14 6.24
C LEU A 309 7.43 -18.05 7.56
N SER A 310 6.76 -18.43 8.66
CA SER A 310 7.39 -18.61 9.97
C SER A 310 7.36 -20.08 10.37
N THR A 311 8.51 -20.62 10.80
CA THR A 311 8.69 -22.04 11.12
C THR A 311 9.44 -22.23 12.43
N SER A 312 9.32 -23.42 13.06
CA SER A 312 10.15 -23.76 14.22
C SER A 312 11.62 -23.95 13.82
N LEU A 313 12.52 -23.76 14.77
CA LEU A 313 13.96 -23.77 14.51
C LEU A 313 14.46 -25.11 13.96
N GLU A 314 13.93 -26.22 14.48
CA GLU A 314 14.30 -27.59 14.07
C GLU A 314 13.88 -27.90 12.63
N ARG A 315 12.88 -27.18 12.11
CA ARG A 315 12.35 -27.41 10.78
C ARG A 315 12.83 -26.40 9.74
N ALA A 316 13.77 -25.54 10.09
CA ALA A 316 14.29 -24.48 9.23
C ALA A 316 14.76 -24.97 7.84
N ALA A 317 15.57 -26.02 7.80
CA ALA A 317 16.07 -26.61 6.56
C ALA A 317 14.93 -27.19 5.68
N GLU A 318 14.02 -27.95 6.31
CA GLU A 318 12.88 -28.57 5.60
C GLU A 318 11.92 -27.50 5.05
N ALA A 319 11.63 -26.47 5.84
CA ALA A 319 10.77 -25.36 5.42
C ALA A 319 11.38 -24.60 4.24
N THR A 320 12.69 -24.35 4.27
CA THR A 320 13.42 -23.69 3.17
C THR A 320 13.36 -24.53 1.89
N ALA A 321 13.64 -25.84 1.99
CA ALA A 321 13.56 -26.75 0.85
C ALA A 321 12.15 -26.80 0.24
N ALA A 322 11.14 -26.88 1.09
CA ALA A 322 9.74 -26.90 0.68
C ALA A 322 9.32 -25.60 -0.01
N LEU A 323 9.74 -24.44 0.52
CA LEU A 323 9.44 -23.13 -0.07
C LEU A 323 10.07 -23.01 -1.46
N GLN A 324 11.32 -23.45 -1.62
CA GLN A 324 12.00 -23.45 -2.92
C GLN A 324 11.33 -24.42 -3.90
N GLN A 325 10.94 -25.61 -3.45
CA GLN A 325 10.23 -26.58 -4.28
C GLN A 325 8.92 -26.00 -4.83
N GLU A 326 8.13 -25.34 -4.00
CA GLU A 326 6.89 -24.70 -4.44
C GLU A 326 7.17 -23.51 -5.38
N TRP A 327 8.25 -22.75 -5.15
CA TRP A 327 8.66 -21.67 -6.05
C TRP A 327 9.01 -22.21 -7.45
N GLN A 328 9.83 -23.26 -7.52
CA GLN A 328 10.19 -23.91 -8.78
C GLN A 328 8.96 -24.49 -9.48
N ARG A 329 8.01 -25.05 -8.73
CA ARG A 329 6.75 -25.52 -9.29
C ARG A 329 5.97 -24.42 -10.02
N VAL A 330 5.89 -23.22 -9.45
CA VAL A 330 5.21 -22.07 -10.08
C VAL A 330 5.89 -21.68 -11.40
N LEU A 331 7.19 -21.86 -11.51
CA LEU A 331 7.95 -21.56 -12.73
C LEU A 331 7.91 -22.70 -13.78
N ALA A 332 7.66 -23.92 -13.35
CA ALA A 332 7.76 -25.11 -14.22
C ALA A 332 6.40 -25.67 -14.67
N THR A 333 5.35 -25.48 -13.87
CA THR A 333 4.09 -26.18 -14.08
C THR A 333 2.92 -25.20 -14.15
N PRO A 334 2.13 -25.22 -15.23
CA PRO A 334 0.91 -24.42 -15.30
C PRO A 334 -0.10 -24.88 -14.23
N LEU A 335 -0.96 -23.99 -13.79
CA LEU A 335 -2.07 -24.33 -12.91
C LEU A 335 -3.01 -25.32 -13.62
N SER A 336 -3.60 -26.26 -12.86
CA SER A 336 -4.72 -27.04 -13.38
C SER A 336 -5.95 -26.17 -13.64
N ASP A 337 -6.91 -26.66 -14.40
CA ASP A 337 -8.16 -25.95 -14.67
C ASP A 337 -8.91 -25.62 -13.37
N GLU A 338 -8.88 -26.52 -12.40
CA GLU A 338 -9.49 -26.33 -11.08
C GLU A 338 -8.78 -25.25 -10.26
N GLU A 339 -7.44 -25.28 -10.24
CA GLU A 339 -6.61 -24.29 -9.55
C GLU A 339 -6.82 -22.89 -10.16
N LEU A 340 -6.86 -22.79 -11.48
CA LEU A 340 -7.12 -21.53 -12.20
C LEU A 340 -8.53 -21.01 -11.91
N ALA A 341 -9.56 -21.87 -11.98
CA ALA A 341 -10.92 -21.51 -11.68
C ALA A 341 -11.06 -20.99 -10.24
N LEU A 342 -10.41 -21.65 -9.28
CA LEU A 342 -10.38 -21.20 -7.88
C LEU A 342 -9.66 -19.86 -7.70
N ALA A 343 -8.52 -19.63 -8.38
CA ALA A 343 -7.81 -18.37 -8.35
C ALA A 343 -8.67 -17.21 -8.86
N LYS A 344 -9.37 -17.40 -9.99
CA LYS A 344 -10.31 -16.43 -10.55
C LYS A 344 -11.47 -16.14 -9.61
N ALA A 345 -12.05 -17.18 -9.00
CA ALA A 345 -13.14 -17.04 -8.05
C ALA A 345 -12.70 -16.23 -6.79
N LYS A 346 -11.51 -16.53 -6.25
CA LYS A 346 -10.93 -15.80 -5.12
C LYS A 346 -10.68 -14.33 -5.48
N PHE A 347 -10.13 -14.05 -6.65
CA PHE A 347 -9.88 -12.69 -7.14
C PHE A 347 -11.18 -11.88 -7.25
N ARG A 348 -12.25 -12.46 -7.84
CA ARG A 348 -13.57 -11.82 -7.88
C ARG A 348 -14.17 -11.61 -6.49
N GLY A 349 -14.04 -12.61 -5.62
CA GLY A 349 -14.53 -12.53 -4.23
C GLY A 349 -13.84 -11.42 -3.45
N GLN A 350 -12.51 -11.30 -3.56
CA GLN A 350 -11.72 -10.25 -2.92
C GLN A 350 -12.14 -8.86 -3.43
N ASP A 351 -12.39 -8.71 -4.72
CA ASP A 351 -12.92 -7.48 -5.30
C ASP A 351 -14.29 -7.12 -4.71
N ALA A 352 -15.22 -8.07 -4.66
CA ALA A 352 -16.56 -7.85 -4.12
C ALA A 352 -16.53 -7.45 -2.63
N MET A 353 -15.69 -8.12 -1.83
CA MET A 353 -15.49 -7.81 -0.42
C MET A 353 -14.84 -6.43 -0.20
N GLY A 354 -14.02 -5.98 -1.13
CA GLY A 354 -13.39 -4.66 -1.11
C GLY A 354 -14.31 -3.49 -1.53
N ARG A 355 -15.62 -3.72 -1.71
CA ARG A 355 -16.61 -2.70 -2.15
C ARG A 355 -17.84 -2.62 -1.23
N GLN A 356 -17.72 -3.04 0.01
CA GLN A 356 -18.84 -3.09 0.95
C GLN A 356 -19.18 -1.71 1.53
N THR A 357 -18.20 -0.89 1.83
CA THR A 357 -18.37 0.41 2.47
C THR A 357 -18.09 1.58 1.52
N CYS A 358 -18.67 2.74 1.82
CA CYS A 358 -18.38 3.98 1.07
C CYS A 358 -16.87 4.30 1.09
N GLY A 359 -16.20 4.08 2.23
CA GLY A 359 -14.76 4.26 2.35
C GLY A 359 -13.97 3.37 1.39
N GLN A 360 -14.24 2.06 1.37
CA GLN A 360 -13.56 1.12 0.46
C GLN A 360 -13.78 1.44 -1.02
N ILE A 361 -14.99 1.89 -1.38
CA ILE A 361 -15.30 2.30 -2.77
C ILE A 361 -14.48 3.55 -3.12
N ALA A 362 -14.43 4.54 -2.22
CA ALA A 362 -13.68 5.76 -2.43
C ALA A 362 -12.17 5.51 -2.49
N ASP A 363 -11.62 4.70 -1.58
CA ASP A 363 -10.20 4.31 -1.55
C ASP A 363 -9.78 3.62 -2.85
N ARG A 364 -10.58 2.70 -3.34
CA ARG A 364 -10.31 1.98 -4.60
C ARG A 364 -10.29 2.92 -5.81
N MET A 365 -11.26 3.83 -5.91
CA MET A 365 -11.29 4.80 -7.02
C MET A 365 -10.10 5.77 -6.92
N ALA A 366 -9.78 6.25 -5.73
CA ALA A 366 -8.63 7.10 -5.49
C ALA A 366 -7.32 6.42 -5.88
N LEU A 367 -7.13 5.14 -5.49
CA LEU A 367 -5.98 4.32 -5.89
C LEU A 367 -5.86 4.24 -7.41
N VAL A 368 -6.90 3.84 -8.11
CA VAL A 368 -6.92 3.69 -9.57
C VAL A 368 -6.51 4.99 -10.25
N LEU A 369 -7.12 6.10 -9.86
CA LEU A 369 -6.85 7.40 -10.47
C LEU A 369 -5.46 7.95 -10.12
N SER A 370 -4.98 7.75 -8.89
CA SER A 370 -3.64 8.19 -8.48
C SER A 370 -2.54 7.46 -9.25
N HIS A 371 -2.80 6.22 -9.71
CA HIS A 371 -1.91 5.46 -10.57
C HIS A 371 -2.04 5.83 -12.06
N GLY A 372 -2.89 6.81 -12.41
CA GLY A 372 -3.12 7.22 -13.80
C GLY A 372 -3.90 6.20 -14.61
N LEU A 373 -4.60 5.29 -13.95
CA LEU A 373 -5.39 4.24 -14.59
C LEU A 373 -6.82 4.72 -14.88
N PRO A 374 -7.48 4.17 -15.89
CA PRO A 374 -8.87 4.53 -16.19
C PRO A 374 -9.82 4.06 -15.09
N GLU A 375 -10.92 4.76 -14.88
CA GLU A 375 -11.93 4.41 -13.87
C GLU A 375 -12.51 3.01 -14.06
N THR A 376 -12.52 2.51 -15.29
CA THR A 376 -12.94 1.16 -15.63
C THR A 376 -11.91 0.08 -15.29
N HIS A 377 -10.70 0.48 -14.83
CA HIS A 377 -9.58 -0.44 -14.63
C HIS A 377 -9.96 -1.70 -13.85
N VAL A 378 -10.74 -1.55 -12.78
CA VAL A 378 -11.14 -2.70 -11.95
C VAL A 378 -12.09 -3.63 -12.68
N SER A 379 -13.10 -3.09 -13.36
CA SER A 379 -14.02 -3.90 -14.17
C SER A 379 -13.34 -4.55 -15.37
N ASP A 380 -12.39 -3.84 -15.98
CA ASP A 380 -11.58 -4.36 -17.09
C ASP A 380 -10.65 -5.48 -16.61
N CYS A 381 -10.04 -5.33 -15.42
CA CYS A 381 -9.24 -6.40 -14.81
C CYS A 381 -10.08 -7.65 -14.52
N LEU A 382 -11.29 -7.50 -13.99
CA LEU A 382 -12.20 -8.62 -13.74
C LEU A 382 -12.57 -9.34 -15.03
N ALA A 383 -12.93 -8.59 -16.08
CA ALA A 383 -13.27 -9.16 -17.38
C ALA A 383 -12.06 -9.86 -18.02
N ARG A 384 -10.88 -9.27 -17.98
CA ARG A 384 -9.64 -9.85 -18.50
C ARG A 384 -9.18 -11.07 -17.70
N ALA A 385 -9.36 -11.07 -16.37
CA ALA A 385 -9.01 -12.21 -15.53
C ALA A 385 -9.72 -13.50 -15.96
N GLU A 386 -10.98 -13.40 -16.41
CA GLU A 386 -11.73 -14.55 -16.92
C GLU A 386 -11.12 -15.13 -18.22
N GLN A 387 -10.44 -14.32 -19.00
CA GLN A 387 -9.84 -14.70 -20.27
C GLN A 387 -8.43 -15.29 -20.13
N LEU A 388 -7.72 -15.00 -19.01
CA LEU A 388 -6.37 -15.52 -18.80
C LEU A 388 -6.38 -17.04 -18.65
N SER A 389 -5.45 -17.70 -19.36
CA SER A 389 -5.19 -19.12 -19.28
C SER A 389 -4.11 -19.46 -18.24
N ALA A 390 -3.97 -20.70 -17.86
CA ALA A 390 -2.89 -21.18 -17.01
C ALA A 390 -1.51 -20.96 -17.68
N GLY A 391 -1.44 -21.01 -18.99
CA GLY A 391 -0.24 -20.69 -19.78
C GLY A 391 0.18 -19.23 -19.63
N ASP A 392 -0.78 -18.28 -19.67
CA ASP A 392 -0.48 -16.86 -19.48
C ASP A 392 0.11 -16.58 -18.09
N LEU A 393 -0.40 -17.25 -17.05
CA LEU A 393 0.10 -17.14 -15.69
C LEU A 393 1.52 -17.70 -15.57
N LEU A 394 1.78 -18.87 -16.18
CA LEU A 394 3.12 -19.48 -16.20
C LEU A 394 4.14 -18.60 -16.93
N GLU A 395 3.76 -18.03 -18.07
CA GLU A 395 4.63 -17.11 -18.81
C GLU A 395 4.93 -15.86 -18.01
N ALA A 396 3.94 -15.27 -17.35
CA ALA A 396 4.14 -14.12 -16.48
C ALA A 396 5.06 -14.46 -15.29
N ALA A 397 4.88 -15.61 -14.66
CA ALA A 397 5.77 -16.11 -13.61
C ALA A 397 7.21 -16.25 -14.13
N ASN A 398 7.39 -16.85 -15.30
CA ASN A 398 8.71 -17.02 -15.91
C ASN A 398 9.38 -15.71 -16.30
N ARG A 399 8.63 -14.67 -16.68
CA ARG A 399 9.20 -13.35 -16.94
C ARG A 399 9.58 -12.60 -15.64
N GLN A 400 8.83 -12.77 -14.56
CA GLN A 400 8.91 -11.89 -13.40
C GLN A 400 9.53 -12.52 -12.15
N LEU A 401 9.56 -13.85 -12.01
CA LEU A 401 9.91 -14.54 -10.76
C LEU A 401 11.18 -15.41 -10.85
N GLN A 402 12.04 -15.19 -11.84
CA GLN A 402 13.19 -16.07 -12.14
C GLN A 402 14.31 -16.04 -11.11
N GLN A 403 14.56 -14.93 -10.47
CA GLN A 403 15.73 -14.75 -9.59
C GLN A 403 15.30 -14.25 -8.22
N PRO A 404 14.60 -15.10 -7.43
CA PRO A 404 14.19 -14.70 -6.10
C PRO A 404 15.39 -14.45 -5.18
N ARG A 405 15.16 -13.58 -4.20
CA ARG A 405 16.04 -13.32 -3.08
C ARG A 405 15.42 -13.92 -1.84
N LEU A 406 16.25 -14.36 -0.90
CA LEU A 406 15.82 -14.91 0.37
C LEU A 406 16.40 -14.08 1.52
N SER A 407 15.53 -13.60 2.38
CA SER A 407 15.85 -13.00 3.68
C SER A 407 15.45 -13.97 4.77
N LEU A 408 16.34 -14.17 5.72
CA LEU A 408 16.17 -15.03 6.89
C LEU A 408 16.40 -14.21 8.17
N CYS A 409 15.50 -14.36 9.15
CA CYS A 409 15.65 -13.76 10.47
C CYS A 409 15.37 -14.78 11.56
N GLY A 410 16.35 -15.00 12.47
CA GLY A 410 16.25 -15.97 13.57
C GLY A 410 17.58 -16.34 14.17
N PRO A 411 17.64 -17.36 15.04
CA PRO A 411 18.87 -17.80 15.68
C PRO A 411 19.91 -18.40 14.72
N ALA A 412 21.19 -18.23 15.03
CA ALA A 412 22.32 -18.60 14.19
C ALA A 412 22.25 -20.04 13.63
N GLN A 413 21.90 -21.03 14.46
CA GLN A 413 21.81 -22.43 14.04
C GLN A 413 20.71 -22.64 12.96
N ALA A 414 19.54 -22.02 13.12
CA ALA A 414 18.46 -22.13 12.17
C ALA A 414 18.78 -21.39 10.85
N LEU A 415 19.45 -20.23 10.97
CA LEU A 415 19.96 -19.48 9.82
C LEU A 415 20.95 -20.31 8.99
N GLU A 416 21.92 -20.97 9.65
CA GLU A 416 22.91 -21.80 8.96
C GLU A 416 22.26 -22.97 8.23
N ALA A 417 21.32 -23.67 8.88
CA ALA A 417 20.58 -24.77 8.30
C ALA A 417 19.76 -24.35 7.06
N ALA A 418 19.03 -23.24 7.14
CA ALA A 418 18.22 -22.69 6.04
C ALA A 418 19.10 -22.18 4.90
N ALA A 419 20.16 -21.43 5.22
CA ALA A 419 21.11 -20.89 4.24
C ALA A 419 21.87 -21.98 3.48
N GLY A 420 22.22 -23.11 4.15
CA GLY A 420 22.82 -24.27 3.50
C GLY A 420 21.94 -24.80 2.37
N VAL A 421 20.67 -25.08 2.67
CA VAL A 421 19.68 -25.57 1.68
C VAL A 421 19.53 -24.58 0.51
N TRP A 422 19.47 -23.29 0.81
CA TRP A 422 19.36 -22.28 -0.26
C TRP A 422 20.55 -22.31 -1.21
N ARG A 423 21.78 -22.36 -0.69
CA ARG A 423 23.00 -22.35 -1.49
C ARG A 423 23.12 -23.61 -2.37
N ASP A 424 22.77 -24.76 -1.81
CA ASP A 424 22.82 -26.05 -2.54
C ASP A 424 21.86 -26.06 -3.75
N SER A 425 20.66 -25.50 -3.56
CA SER A 425 19.67 -25.43 -4.64
C SER A 425 20.00 -24.34 -5.69
N ALA A 426 20.76 -23.32 -5.33
CA ALA A 426 21.19 -22.28 -6.27
C ALA A 426 22.40 -22.72 -7.13
N ALA A 427 23.10 -23.78 -6.71
CA ALA A 427 24.24 -24.37 -7.41
C ALA A 427 23.82 -25.51 -8.38
N ALA A 428 22.61 -26.06 -8.23
CA ALA A 428 22.02 -27.09 -9.07
C ALA A 428 21.20 -26.49 -10.22
#